data_60c516929bea4cf235cd0072be8680fa
#
_entry.id   60c516929bea4cf235cd0072be8680fa
#
_cell.length_a   1.000
_cell.length_b   1.000
_cell.length_c   1.000
_cell.angle_alpha   90.00
_cell.angle_beta   90.00
_cell.angle_gamma   90.00
#
_symmetry.space_group_name_H-M   'P 1'
#
loop_
_entity.id
_entity.type
_entity.pdbx_description
1 polymer ?
#
loop_
_entity_poly.entity_id
_entity_poly.type
_entity_poly.pdbx_seq_one_letter_code
_entity_poly.pdbx_strand_id
1 'polypeptide(L)'
;MLFRSGVFYRVGNDDALNRRELGEQSLVLVASPQIADVDFTEPGRHNACSFIINEPQCVFRQIFESTLRQRRITVENTIELLSIESIKRCVAANIGVSYLPRFAVEKELESGELIELPFGEQSQTITAMCAHHAGKAVSPAMHTFIQCVEESFVAG
;
A
#
# COMPACT_ATOMS: atom_id res chain seq x y z
N MET A 1 -5.91 9.21 23.96
CA MET A 1 -5.54 7.79 24.17
C MET A 1 -4.14 7.58 23.61
N LEU A 2 -3.13 7.37 24.45
CA LEU A 2 -1.77 7.14 23.97
C LEU A 2 -1.60 5.66 23.62
N PHE A 3 -1.43 5.35 22.35
CA PHE A 3 -1.05 4.01 21.90
C PHE A 3 0.31 3.64 22.51
N ARG A 4 0.43 2.43 23.05
CA ARG A 4 1.67 1.93 23.66
C ARG A 4 2.58 1.24 22.66
N SER A 5 2.01 0.70 21.60
CA SER A 5 2.69 0.04 20.46
C SER A 5 1.79 0.08 19.24
N GLY A 6 2.36 -0.07 18.07
CA GLY A 6 1.63 -0.12 16.80
C GLY A 6 2.44 -0.76 15.70
N VAL A 7 1.73 -1.30 14.69
CA VAL A 7 2.29 -1.74 13.42
C VAL A 7 1.90 -0.71 12.37
N PHE A 8 2.84 -0.27 11.55
CA PHE A 8 2.62 0.73 10.50
C PHE A 8 3.62 0.55 9.36
N TYR A 9 3.28 1.10 8.21
CA TYR A 9 4.20 1.21 7.08
C TYR A 9 4.92 2.56 7.11
N ARG A 10 6.20 2.58 6.74
CA ARG A 10 7.05 3.74 6.91
C ARG A 10 7.50 4.39 5.62
N VAL A 11 7.53 5.74 5.68
CA VAL A 11 8.39 6.61 4.87
C VAL A 11 9.06 7.60 5.83
N GLY A 12 10.40 7.54 5.98
CA GLY A 12 11.17 8.50 6.80
C GLY A 12 11.64 8.01 8.19
N ASN A 13 12.42 8.84 8.90
CA ASN A 13 13.01 8.58 10.22
C ASN A 13 12.35 9.40 11.33
N ASP A 14 12.02 8.75 12.45
CA ASP A 14 11.60 9.38 13.70
C ASP A 14 12.35 8.74 14.87
N ASP A 15 13.17 9.51 15.59
CA ASP A 15 14.11 9.02 16.62
C ASP A 15 13.47 8.75 17.99
N ALA A 16 12.19 9.10 18.18
CA ALA A 16 11.48 8.93 19.45
C ALA A 16 10.94 7.51 19.70
N LEU A 17 11.05 6.61 18.72
CA LEU A 17 10.47 5.27 18.77
C LEU A 17 11.54 4.17 18.73
N ASN A 18 11.41 3.17 19.60
CA ASN A 18 12.08 1.88 19.42
C ASN A 18 11.32 1.11 18.34
N ARG A 19 12.02 0.76 17.25
CA ARG A 19 11.45 0.19 16.04
C ARG A 19 12.06 -1.16 15.73
N ARG A 20 11.23 -2.04 15.19
CA ARG A 20 11.64 -3.30 14.59
C ARG A 20 11.05 -3.40 13.19
N GLU A 21 11.88 -3.73 12.23
CA GLU A 21 11.44 -4.06 10.88
C GLU A 21 10.82 -5.46 10.89
N LEU A 22 9.63 -5.57 10.32
CA LEU A 22 8.90 -6.82 10.22
C LEU A 22 9.10 -7.49 8.86
N GLY A 23 9.35 -6.69 7.82
CA GLY A 23 9.60 -7.17 6.47
C GLY A 23 9.19 -6.15 5.40
N GLU A 24 9.63 -6.41 4.19
CA GLU A 24 9.23 -5.64 3.01
C GLU A 24 7.95 -6.19 2.40
N GLN A 25 7.11 -5.28 1.94
CA GLN A 25 5.86 -5.61 1.25
C GLN A 25 5.87 -4.94 -0.12
N SER A 26 5.69 -5.72 -1.18
CA SER A 26 5.61 -5.19 -2.54
C SER A 26 4.28 -4.47 -2.77
N LEU A 27 4.34 -3.40 -3.55
CA LEU A 27 3.18 -2.65 -4.01
C LEU A 27 2.89 -2.98 -5.47
N VAL A 28 1.62 -3.13 -5.81
CA VAL A 28 1.16 -3.47 -7.16
C VAL A 28 0.06 -2.51 -7.61
N LEU A 29 0.12 -2.13 -8.89
CA LEU A 29 -0.96 -1.41 -9.55
C LEU A 29 -1.98 -2.43 -10.06
N VAL A 30 -3.22 -2.33 -9.60
CA VAL A 30 -4.27 -3.28 -9.91
C VAL A 30 -5.42 -2.64 -10.66
N ALA A 31 -6.00 -3.42 -11.56
CA ALA A 31 -7.16 -3.05 -12.38
C ALA A 31 -8.11 -4.23 -12.56
N SER A 32 -9.30 -3.94 -13.05
CA SER A 32 -10.19 -4.95 -13.61
C SER A 32 -9.60 -5.54 -14.90
N PRO A 33 -9.78 -6.84 -15.19
CA PRO A 33 -9.45 -7.42 -16.49
C PRO A 33 -10.16 -6.74 -17.68
N GLN A 34 -11.21 -5.97 -17.40
CA GLN A 34 -11.96 -5.22 -18.43
C GLN A 34 -11.40 -3.84 -18.72
N ILE A 35 -10.37 -3.40 -17.98
CA ILE A 35 -9.77 -2.08 -18.18
C ILE A 35 -9.17 -2.00 -19.59
N ALA A 36 -9.41 -0.91 -20.30
CA ALA A 36 -8.91 -0.69 -21.64
C ALA A 36 -8.15 0.63 -21.72
N ASP A 37 -7.18 0.69 -22.62
CA ASP A 37 -6.45 1.90 -23.03
C ASP A 37 -5.79 2.68 -21.88
N VAL A 38 -5.23 1.96 -20.92
CA VAL A 38 -4.39 2.55 -19.86
C VAL A 38 -2.96 2.04 -19.96
N ASP A 39 -2.02 2.94 -19.79
CA ASP A 39 -0.59 2.62 -19.72
C ASP A 39 0.10 3.52 -18.71
N PHE A 40 0.64 2.92 -17.68
CA PHE A 40 1.40 3.58 -16.61
C PHE A 40 2.92 3.42 -16.78
N THR A 41 3.36 2.85 -17.89
CA THR A 41 4.79 2.71 -18.23
C THR A 41 5.31 3.84 -19.10
N GLU A 42 4.45 4.50 -19.90
CA GLU A 42 4.82 5.57 -20.80
C GLU A 42 4.86 6.94 -20.10
N PRO A 43 6.02 7.61 -20.02
CA PRO A 43 6.11 8.94 -19.42
C PRO A 43 5.28 9.98 -20.20
N GLY A 44 4.61 10.86 -19.46
CA GLY A 44 3.81 11.93 -20.05
C GLY A 44 2.41 11.53 -20.50
N ARG A 45 2.05 10.24 -20.36
CA ARG A 45 0.73 9.75 -20.76
C ARG A 45 -0.39 10.25 -19.84
N HIS A 46 -1.52 10.58 -20.45
CA HIS A 46 -2.79 10.78 -19.76
C HIS A 46 -3.63 9.50 -19.84
N ASN A 47 -4.00 8.94 -18.70
CA ASN A 47 -4.87 7.77 -18.62
C ASN A 47 -6.30 8.20 -18.32
N ALA A 48 -7.22 7.88 -19.21
CA ALA A 48 -8.66 8.17 -19.08
C ALA A 48 -9.32 7.19 -18.08
N CYS A 49 -8.81 7.12 -16.86
CA CYS A 49 -9.33 6.29 -15.80
C CYS A 49 -9.29 7.02 -14.45
N SER A 50 -10.11 6.57 -13.50
CA SER A 50 -10.07 7.06 -12.13
C SER A 50 -9.00 6.33 -11.32
N PHE A 51 -8.32 7.04 -10.44
CA PHE A 51 -7.47 6.45 -9.42
C PHE A 51 -8.25 6.34 -8.10
N ILE A 52 -8.45 5.12 -7.62
CA ILE A 52 -9.20 4.82 -6.40
C ILE A 52 -8.21 4.59 -5.27
N ILE A 53 -8.28 5.39 -4.21
CA ILE A 53 -7.21 5.50 -3.24
C ILE A 53 -7.72 5.78 -1.82
N ASN A 54 -6.83 5.54 -0.83
CA ASN A 54 -7.04 5.91 0.56
C ASN A 54 -6.80 7.42 0.82
N GLU A 55 -6.89 7.80 2.10
CA GLU A 55 -6.62 9.15 2.59
C GLU A 55 -5.19 9.67 2.23
N PRO A 56 -4.98 10.98 2.24
CA PRO A 56 -3.71 11.61 1.83
C PRO A 56 -2.48 11.17 2.64
N GLN A 57 -2.64 10.74 3.90
CA GLN A 57 -1.55 10.24 4.75
C GLN A 57 -1.14 8.81 4.42
N CYS A 58 -1.89 8.11 3.58
CA CYS A 58 -1.57 6.73 3.19
C CYS A 58 -0.25 6.67 2.41
N VAL A 59 0.66 5.82 2.88
CA VAL A 59 2.01 5.66 2.32
C VAL A 59 1.96 5.25 0.84
N PHE A 60 1.10 4.29 0.49
CA PHE A 60 0.99 3.81 -0.91
C PHE A 60 0.50 4.91 -1.84
N ARG A 61 -0.41 5.79 -1.37
CA ARG A 61 -0.84 6.98 -2.11
C ARG A 61 0.32 7.91 -2.39
N GLN A 62 1.11 8.24 -1.38
CA GLN A 62 2.23 9.16 -1.51
C GLN A 62 3.28 8.62 -2.51
N ILE A 63 3.58 7.32 -2.45
CA ILE A 63 4.49 6.65 -3.38
C ILE A 63 3.93 6.73 -4.80
N PHE A 64 2.68 6.34 -5.00
CA PHE A 64 2.04 6.35 -6.32
C PHE A 64 1.99 7.75 -6.92
N GLU A 65 1.45 8.72 -6.20
CA GLU A 65 1.38 10.11 -6.66
C GLU A 65 2.75 10.73 -6.94
N SER A 66 3.79 10.37 -6.15
CA SER A 66 5.15 10.79 -6.39
C SER A 66 5.69 10.22 -7.70
N THR A 67 5.46 8.93 -7.94
CA THR A 67 5.89 8.27 -9.19
C THR A 67 5.16 8.84 -10.40
N LEU A 68 3.85 9.07 -10.31
CA LEU A 68 3.10 9.73 -11.38
C LEU A 68 3.68 11.11 -11.72
N ARG A 69 3.97 11.94 -10.69
CA ARG A 69 4.55 13.27 -10.90
C ARG A 69 5.93 13.20 -11.55
N GLN A 70 6.82 12.32 -11.09
CA GLN A 70 8.17 12.15 -11.64
C GLN A 70 8.12 11.74 -13.12
N ARG A 71 7.17 10.89 -13.49
CA ARG A 71 6.99 10.39 -14.86
C ARG A 71 6.06 11.26 -15.71
N ARG A 72 5.46 12.30 -15.12
CA ARG A 72 4.47 13.18 -15.78
C ARG A 72 3.24 12.42 -16.30
N ILE A 73 2.89 11.32 -15.65
CA ILE A 73 1.68 10.54 -15.95
C ILE A 73 0.51 11.17 -15.21
N THR A 74 -0.64 11.28 -15.86
CA THR A 74 -1.86 11.83 -15.27
C THR A 74 -3.02 10.86 -15.38
N VAL A 75 -3.95 10.96 -14.45
CA VAL A 75 -5.23 10.23 -14.45
C VAL A 75 -6.38 11.22 -14.52
N GLU A 76 -7.54 10.78 -15.00
CA GLU A 76 -8.68 11.67 -15.20
C GLU A 76 -9.24 12.18 -13.87
N ASN A 77 -9.45 11.26 -12.90
CA ASN A 77 -10.05 11.57 -11.61
C ASN A 77 -9.36 10.81 -10.46
N THR A 78 -9.61 11.27 -9.24
CA THR A 78 -9.24 10.55 -8.01
C THR A 78 -10.48 10.35 -7.16
N ILE A 79 -10.72 9.10 -6.73
CA ILE A 79 -11.82 8.71 -5.85
C ILE A 79 -11.22 8.25 -4.53
N GLU A 80 -11.59 8.91 -3.43
CA GLU A 80 -11.07 8.59 -2.10
C GLU A 80 -12.03 7.67 -1.35
N LEU A 81 -11.54 6.53 -0.86
CA LEU A 81 -12.27 5.57 -0.05
C LEU A 81 -11.41 5.14 1.15
N LEU A 82 -12.04 4.97 2.31
CA LEU A 82 -11.34 4.64 3.57
C LEU A 82 -11.08 3.14 3.76
N SER A 83 -11.72 2.28 2.98
CA SER A 83 -11.64 0.82 3.13
C SER A 83 -10.99 0.17 1.92
N ILE A 84 -9.94 -0.61 2.15
CA ILE A 84 -9.28 -1.41 1.10
C ILE A 84 -10.27 -2.35 0.42
N GLU A 85 -11.19 -2.97 1.16
CA GLU A 85 -12.22 -3.84 0.58
C GLU A 85 -13.17 -3.07 -0.36
N SER A 86 -13.53 -1.84 -0.01
CA SER A 86 -14.31 -0.98 -0.91
C SER A 86 -13.53 -0.59 -2.16
N ILE A 87 -12.23 -0.29 -2.01
CA ILE A 87 -11.33 0.00 -3.13
C ILE A 87 -11.27 -1.20 -4.08
N LYS A 88 -11.00 -2.41 -3.57
CA LYS A 88 -10.95 -3.64 -4.37
C LYS A 88 -12.23 -3.86 -5.17
N ARG A 89 -13.39 -3.72 -4.54
CA ARG A 89 -14.70 -3.86 -5.20
C ARG A 89 -14.92 -2.83 -6.30
N CYS A 90 -14.52 -1.58 -6.08
CA CYS A 90 -14.62 -0.54 -7.11
C CYS A 90 -13.69 -0.83 -8.29
N VAL A 91 -12.47 -1.32 -8.02
CA VAL A 91 -11.53 -1.71 -9.08
C VAL A 91 -12.08 -2.91 -9.86
N ALA A 92 -12.57 -3.94 -9.21
CA ALA A 92 -13.18 -5.11 -9.84
C ALA A 92 -14.40 -4.73 -10.70
N ALA A 93 -15.19 -3.73 -10.26
CA ALA A 93 -16.30 -3.17 -11.02
C ALA A 93 -15.87 -2.26 -12.18
N ASN A 94 -14.60 -2.21 -12.51
CA ASN A 94 -14.02 -1.40 -13.60
C ASN A 94 -14.25 0.12 -13.45
N ILE A 95 -14.34 0.64 -12.22
CA ILE A 95 -14.50 2.07 -11.95
C ILE A 95 -13.17 2.81 -12.10
N GLY A 96 -12.03 2.11 -11.90
CA GLY A 96 -10.70 2.68 -12.03
C GLY A 96 -9.60 1.70 -11.62
N VAL A 97 -8.43 2.25 -11.32
CA VAL A 97 -7.24 1.51 -10.88
C VAL A 97 -6.88 1.86 -9.46
N SER A 98 -6.09 1.01 -8.78
CA SER A 98 -5.57 1.31 -7.43
C SER A 98 -4.15 0.79 -7.26
N TYR A 99 -3.41 1.39 -6.32
CA TYR A 99 -2.05 0.98 -5.97
C TYR A 99 -2.03 0.50 -4.53
N LEU A 100 -1.86 -0.80 -4.33
CA LEU A 100 -2.09 -1.48 -3.06
C LEU A 100 -0.94 -2.46 -2.74
N PRO A 101 -0.75 -2.81 -1.45
CA PRO A 101 0.13 -3.92 -1.09
C PRO A 101 -0.35 -5.22 -1.72
N ARG A 102 0.58 -6.00 -2.29
CA ARG A 102 0.27 -7.27 -2.98
C ARG A 102 -0.54 -8.23 -2.09
N PHE A 103 -0.16 -8.37 -0.82
CA PHE A 103 -0.86 -9.27 0.11
C PHE A 103 -2.35 -8.92 0.30
N ALA A 104 -2.72 -7.64 0.12
CA ALA A 104 -4.11 -7.19 0.27
C ALA A 104 -5.00 -7.58 -0.91
N VAL A 105 -4.41 -7.89 -2.06
CA VAL A 105 -5.09 -8.19 -3.34
C VAL A 105 -4.73 -9.57 -3.91
N GLU A 106 -3.99 -10.38 -3.16
CA GLU A 106 -3.47 -11.66 -3.62
C GLU A 106 -4.56 -12.62 -4.08
N LYS A 107 -5.64 -12.72 -3.32
CA LYS A 107 -6.80 -13.58 -3.65
C LYS A 107 -7.48 -13.15 -4.95
N GLU A 108 -7.66 -11.86 -5.14
CA GLU A 108 -8.28 -11.29 -6.34
C GLU A 108 -7.37 -11.45 -7.57
N LEU A 109 -6.04 -11.37 -7.40
CA LEU A 109 -5.08 -11.66 -8.46
C LEU A 109 -5.06 -13.14 -8.82
N GLU A 110 -5.07 -14.03 -7.84
CA GLU A 110 -5.10 -15.49 -8.05
C GLU A 110 -6.41 -15.95 -8.72
N SER A 111 -7.54 -15.36 -8.35
CA SER A 111 -8.84 -15.67 -8.94
C SER A 111 -9.04 -15.04 -10.33
N GLY A 112 -8.21 -14.08 -10.71
CA GLY A 112 -8.36 -13.31 -11.94
C GLY A 112 -9.47 -12.24 -11.86
N GLU A 113 -10.00 -11.96 -10.69
CA GLU A 113 -10.96 -10.85 -10.47
C GLU A 113 -10.26 -9.49 -10.68
N LEU A 114 -8.99 -9.40 -10.30
CA LEU A 114 -8.11 -8.27 -10.60
C LEU A 114 -6.90 -8.74 -11.41
N ILE A 115 -6.33 -7.81 -12.18
CA ILE A 115 -5.05 -7.99 -12.86
C ILE A 115 -4.03 -6.98 -12.37
N GLU A 116 -2.76 -7.35 -12.40
CA GLU A 116 -1.65 -6.44 -12.17
C GLU A 116 -1.27 -5.72 -13.45
N LEU A 117 -1.16 -4.39 -13.37
CA LEU A 117 -0.67 -3.56 -14.46
C LEU A 117 0.81 -3.22 -14.24
N PRO A 118 1.60 -3.15 -15.32
CA PRO A 118 2.97 -2.65 -15.24
C PRO A 118 3.01 -1.21 -14.71
N PHE A 119 3.90 -0.94 -13.74
CA PHE A 119 4.07 0.38 -13.16
C PHE A 119 5.54 0.68 -12.85
N GLY A 120 6.16 1.52 -13.68
CA GLY A 120 7.57 1.84 -13.53
C GLY A 120 8.52 0.71 -13.91
N GLU A 121 9.83 0.93 -13.67
CA GLU A 121 10.88 -0.03 -14.00
C GLU A 121 11.22 -0.98 -12.84
N GLN A 122 10.86 -0.62 -11.60
CA GLN A 122 11.15 -1.39 -10.40
C GLN A 122 9.89 -1.56 -9.55
N SER A 123 9.70 -2.75 -9.03
CA SER A 123 8.70 -3.02 -8.01
C SER A 123 9.00 -2.16 -6.79
N GLN A 124 8.04 -1.34 -6.37
CA GLN A 124 8.16 -0.52 -5.18
C GLN A 124 7.80 -1.35 -3.95
N THR A 125 8.59 -1.21 -2.90
CA THR A 125 8.33 -1.86 -1.62
C THR A 125 8.09 -0.85 -0.51
N ILE A 126 7.34 -1.26 0.49
CA ILE A 126 7.18 -0.56 1.76
C ILE A 126 7.67 -1.46 2.89
N THR A 127 8.29 -0.88 3.90
CA THR A 127 8.72 -1.64 5.08
C THR A 127 7.64 -1.59 6.16
N ALA A 128 7.15 -2.76 6.55
CA ALA A 128 6.30 -2.89 7.74
C ALA A 128 7.15 -2.75 9.00
N MET A 129 6.71 -1.93 9.93
CA MET A 129 7.42 -1.60 11.16
C MET A 129 6.53 -1.88 12.36
N CYS A 130 7.07 -2.53 13.38
CA CYS A 130 6.51 -2.53 14.71
C CYS A 130 7.27 -1.52 15.58
N ALA A 131 6.56 -0.65 16.28
CA ALA A 131 7.22 0.32 17.15
C ALA A 131 6.51 0.54 18.47
N HIS A 132 7.29 0.93 19.47
CA HIS A 132 6.81 1.42 20.76
C HIS A 132 7.63 2.63 21.22
N HIS A 133 7.07 3.43 22.11
CA HIS A 133 7.76 4.62 22.63
C HIS A 133 9.03 4.24 23.41
N ALA A 134 10.17 4.83 23.08
CA ALA A 134 11.48 4.51 23.68
C ALA A 134 11.54 4.71 25.20
N GLY A 135 10.78 5.66 25.75
CA GLY A 135 10.73 5.96 27.19
C GLY A 135 9.79 5.07 28.01
N LYS A 136 9.21 4.00 27.42
CA LYS A 136 8.29 3.10 28.13
C LYS A 136 8.87 1.70 28.28
N ALA A 137 8.76 1.14 29.50
CA ALA A 137 9.10 -0.25 29.75
C ALA A 137 8.15 -1.19 28.98
N VAL A 138 8.73 -2.18 28.32
CA VAL A 138 7.99 -3.22 27.59
C VAL A 138 7.39 -4.17 28.62
N SER A 139 6.06 -4.22 28.70
CA SER A 139 5.36 -5.20 29.54
C SER A 139 5.44 -6.61 28.92
N PRO A 140 5.26 -7.70 29.73
CA PRO A 140 5.21 -9.06 29.19
C PRO A 140 4.18 -9.22 28.06
N ALA A 141 3.00 -8.62 28.18
CA ALA A 141 1.98 -8.63 27.14
C ALA A 141 2.43 -7.94 25.85
N MET A 142 3.16 -6.83 25.96
CA MET A 142 3.76 -6.14 24.82
C MET A 142 4.84 -6.98 24.13
N HIS A 143 5.64 -7.68 24.92
CA HIS A 143 6.66 -8.59 24.40
C HIS A 143 6.03 -9.73 23.60
N THR A 144 4.99 -10.37 24.14
CA THR A 144 4.22 -11.42 23.44
C THR A 144 3.58 -10.89 22.17
N PHE A 145 2.97 -9.69 22.20
CA PHE A 145 2.39 -9.06 21.00
C PHE A 145 3.44 -8.85 19.91
N ILE A 146 4.60 -8.29 20.26
CA ILE A 146 5.69 -8.05 19.29
C ILE A 146 6.15 -9.38 18.68
N GLN A 147 6.35 -10.44 19.49
CA GLN A 147 6.73 -11.76 19.00
C GLN A 147 5.68 -12.34 18.03
N CYS A 148 4.40 -12.33 18.40
CA CYS A 148 3.34 -12.82 17.51
C CYS A 148 3.30 -12.07 16.17
N VAL A 149 3.52 -10.76 16.20
CA VAL A 149 3.57 -9.95 14.96
C VAL A 149 4.78 -10.34 14.12
N GLU A 150 5.98 -10.46 14.71
CA GLU A 150 7.19 -10.88 14.02
C GLU A 150 7.01 -12.26 13.36
N GLU A 151 6.48 -13.23 14.09
CA GLU A 151 6.21 -14.58 13.58
C GLU A 151 5.22 -14.58 12.41
N SER A 152 4.20 -13.72 12.47
CA SER A 152 3.20 -13.60 11.39
C SER A 152 3.77 -13.03 10.09
N PHE A 153 4.80 -12.18 10.16
CA PHE A 153 5.46 -11.62 8.98
C PHE A 153 6.55 -12.53 8.39
N VAL A 154 7.09 -13.46 9.19
CA VAL A 154 8.09 -14.43 8.72
C VAL A 154 7.43 -15.64 8.03
N ALA A 155 6.17 -15.92 8.36
CA ALA A 155 5.43 -17.08 7.86
C ALA A 155 4.69 -16.84 6.52
N GLY A 156 4.69 -15.62 5.99
CA GLY A 156 4.09 -15.23 4.71
C GLY A 156 5.15 -14.79 3.72
#